data_b6ecf5a8065b32f7b3aafc5df7cdd708
#
_entry.id   b6ecf5a8065b32f7b3aafc5df7cdd708
#
_cell.length_a   1.000
_cell.length_b   1.000
_cell.length_c   1.000
_cell.angle_alpha   90.00
_cell.angle_beta   90.00
_cell.angle_gamma   90.00
#
_symmetry.space_group_name_H-M   'P 1'
#
loop_
_entity.id
_entity.type
_entity.pdbx_description
1 polymer ?
#
loop_
_entity_poly.entity_id
_entity_poly.type
_entity_poly.pdbx_seq_one_letter_code
_entity_poly.pdbx_strand_id
1 'polypeptide(L)'
;MLSFLFRRLVTVLKWFAIGSVLLVLLFRWVPPPGTALMVERKIESWTDGEPIDLQRSWRPWEQISDELKVAVMAGEDQKFPEHWGFDFDAIQAAFEHNERGGSIRGASTLSQQVSKNLFLWSGRSYLRKGLEAWFTALIELTWPKQRILEVYLNSVEWDDGVFGAEAAARHHFGVSAAGLSRQQASLLAAVLPNPREWSASHPSTYVARRAGWIRQQMSQLGGDEYLSGLNNSRKAPWAL
;
A
#
# COMPACT_ATOMS: atom_id res chain seq x y z
N MET A 1 -12.94 -26.16 -33.32
CA MET A 1 -13.46 -25.07 -32.47
C MET A 1 -12.68 -24.96 -31.15
N LEU A 2 -12.50 -26.02 -30.37
CA LEU A 2 -11.78 -26.02 -29.08
C LEU A 2 -10.30 -25.57 -29.22
N SER A 3 -9.58 -26.06 -30.20
CA SER A 3 -8.17 -25.67 -30.46
C SER A 3 -8.02 -24.18 -30.85
N PHE A 4 -8.98 -23.61 -31.52
CA PHE A 4 -8.99 -22.18 -31.87
C PHE A 4 -9.23 -21.30 -30.63
N LEU A 5 -10.20 -21.64 -29.79
CA LEU A 5 -10.45 -20.94 -28.54
C LEU A 5 -9.26 -21.03 -27.58
N PHE A 6 -8.65 -22.20 -27.46
CA PHE A 6 -7.45 -22.39 -26.66
C PHE A 6 -6.26 -21.51 -27.15
N ARG A 7 -6.00 -21.47 -28.46
CA ARG A 7 -4.96 -20.59 -29.02
C ARG A 7 -5.23 -19.13 -28.75
N ARG A 8 -6.49 -18.67 -28.86
CA ARG A 8 -6.88 -17.30 -28.52
C ARG A 8 -6.65 -16.97 -27.05
N LEU A 9 -7.05 -17.88 -26.14
CA LEU A 9 -6.82 -17.73 -24.71
C LEU A 9 -5.33 -17.62 -24.38
N VAL A 10 -4.49 -18.51 -24.92
CA VAL A 10 -3.03 -18.46 -24.74
C VAL A 10 -2.45 -17.15 -25.25
N THR A 11 -2.94 -16.66 -26.38
CA THR A 11 -2.49 -15.37 -26.95
C THR A 11 -2.85 -14.20 -26.02
N VAL A 12 -4.06 -14.17 -25.48
CA VAL A 12 -4.50 -13.14 -24.52
C VAL A 12 -3.65 -13.17 -23.25
N LEU A 13 -3.45 -14.36 -22.67
CA LEU A 13 -2.63 -14.52 -21.46
C LEU A 13 -1.18 -14.09 -21.71
N LYS A 14 -0.62 -14.40 -22.88
CA LYS A 14 0.74 -13.98 -23.27
C LYS A 14 0.84 -12.45 -23.32
N TRP A 15 -0.10 -11.79 -23.98
CA TRP A 15 -0.09 -10.32 -24.07
C TRP A 15 -0.37 -9.64 -22.75
N PHE A 16 -1.24 -10.21 -21.91
CA PHE A 16 -1.45 -9.76 -20.53
C PHE A 16 -0.16 -9.86 -19.72
N ALA A 17 0.55 -11.00 -19.78
CA ALA A 17 1.80 -11.17 -19.05
C ALA A 17 2.87 -10.18 -19.53
N ILE A 18 3.04 -10.00 -20.85
CA ILE A 18 3.99 -9.03 -21.40
C ILE A 18 3.64 -7.61 -20.99
N GLY A 19 2.38 -7.21 -21.16
CA GLY A 19 1.91 -5.86 -20.81
C GLY A 19 2.05 -5.56 -19.33
N SER A 20 1.70 -6.50 -18.45
CA SER A 20 1.85 -6.34 -17.00
C SER A 20 3.31 -6.20 -16.57
N VAL A 21 4.21 -7.00 -17.14
CA VAL A 21 5.66 -6.89 -16.89
C VAL A 21 6.20 -5.54 -17.35
N LEU A 22 5.86 -5.09 -18.55
CA LEU A 22 6.30 -3.79 -19.07
C LEU A 22 5.78 -2.63 -18.22
N LEU A 23 4.51 -2.69 -17.79
CA LEU A 23 3.91 -1.66 -16.95
C LEU A 23 4.58 -1.60 -15.57
N VAL A 24 4.83 -2.76 -14.95
CA VAL A 24 5.53 -2.83 -13.66
C VAL A 24 6.96 -2.31 -13.81
N LEU A 25 7.68 -2.67 -14.86
CA LEU A 25 9.03 -2.16 -15.13
C LEU A 25 9.02 -0.65 -15.36
N LEU A 26 8.03 -0.10 -16.07
CA LEU A 26 7.88 1.34 -16.27
C LEU A 26 7.75 2.06 -14.93
N PHE A 27 6.86 1.60 -14.04
CA PHE A 27 6.60 2.24 -12.76
C PHE A 27 7.69 2.01 -11.71
N ARG A 28 8.69 1.19 -12.03
CA ARG A 28 9.92 1.13 -11.23
C ARG A 28 10.64 2.48 -11.16
N TRP A 29 10.64 3.23 -12.25
CA TRP A 29 11.36 4.51 -12.37
C TRP A 29 10.44 5.72 -12.55
N VAL A 30 9.30 5.51 -13.21
CA VAL A 30 8.34 6.58 -13.51
C VAL A 30 7.25 6.61 -12.44
N PRO A 31 6.97 7.76 -11.82
CA PRO A 31 5.80 7.90 -10.94
C PRO A 31 4.51 7.53 -11.66
N PRO A 32 3.67 6.63 -11.12
CA PRO A 32 2.37 6.36 -11.71
C PRO A 32 1.51 7.63 -11.79
N PRO A 33 0.89 7.94 -12.93
CA PRO A 33 0.07 9.15 -13.09
C PRO A 33 -1.22 9.11 -12.25
N GLY A 34 -1.68 7.91 -11.91
CA GLY A 34 -2.85 7.62 -11.08
C GLY A 34 -2.85 6.15 -10.67
N THR A 35 -3.88 5.73 -9.95
CA THR A 35 -4.07 4.34 -9.54
C THR A 35 -5.44 3.84 -9.98
N ALA A 36 -5.60 2.52 -10.08
CA ALA A 36 -6.90 1.91 -10.35
C ALA A 36 -7.93 2.29 -9.28
N LEU A 37 -7.49 2.40 -8.02
CA LEU A 37 -8.34 2.86 -6.92
C LEU A 37 -8.85 4.30 -7.15
N MET A 38 -8.00 5.23 -7.60
CA MET A 38 -8.43 6.61 -7.93
C MET A 38 -9.46 6.64 -9.05
N VAL A 39 -9.29 5.80 -10.08
CA VAL A 39 -10.28 5.67 -11.17
C VAL A 39 -11.61 5.14 -10.63
N GLU A 40 -11.56 4.11 -9.80
CA GLU A 40 -12.74 3.53 -9.14
C GLU A 40 -13.47 4.58 -8.30
N ARG A 41 -12.75 5.34 -7.46
CA ARG A 41 -13.30 6.43 -6.65
C ARG A 41 -13.99 7.51 -7.51
N LYS A 42 -13.39 7.86 -8.66
CA LYS A 42 -13.99 8.81 -9.58
C LYS A 42 -15.28 8.28 -10.21
N ILE A 43 -15.30 6.99 -10.56
CA ILE A 43 -16.50 6.34 -11.11
C ILE A 43 -17.60 6.27 -10.04
N GLU A 44 -17.28 5.81 -8.82
CA GLU A 44 -18.21 5.79 -7.69
C GLU A 44 -18.87 7.16 -7.49
N SER A 45 -18.07 8.22 -7.40
CA SER A 45 -18.57 9.58 -7.18
C SER A 45 -19.51 10.09 -8.28
N TRP A 46 -19.29 9.67 -9.53
CA TRP A 46 -20.19 10.00 -10.63
C TRP A 46 -21.50 9.22 -10.57
N THR A 47 -21.45 7.94 -10.18
CA THR A 47 -22.66 7.11 -10.06
C THR A 47 -23.53 7.52 -8.89
N ASP A 48 -22.92 7.97 -7.80
CA ASP A 48 -23.62 8.43 -6.60
C ASP A 48 -24.15 9.87 -6.71
N GLY A 49 -23.76 10.59 -7.78
CA GLY A 49 -24.17 11.98 -8.01
C GLY A 49 -23.46 13.01 -7.13
N GLU A 50 -22.42 12.60 -6.42
CA GLU A 50 -21.59 13.43 -5.53
C GLU A 50 -20.15 13.52 -6.09
N PRO A 51 -19.85 14.46 -7.01
CA PRO A 51 -18.52 14.56 -7.60
C PRO A 51 -17.45 14.82 -6.56
N ILE A 52 -16.44 13.95 -6.51
CA ILE A 52 -15.28 14.08 -5.62
C ILE A 52 -14.11 14.76 -6.36
N ASP A 53 -13.45 15.69 -5.67
CA ASP A 53 -12.18 16.26 -6.13
C ASP A 53 -11.02 15.45 -5.53
N LEU A 54 -10.32 14.69 -6.38
CA LEU A 54 -9.21 13.86 -5.94
C LEU A 54 -7.96 14.70 -5.75
N GLN A 55 -7.55 14.85 -4.51
CA GLN A 55 -6.32 15.54 -4.13
C GLN A 55 -5.15 14.58 -4.16
N ARG A 56 -4.13 14.90 -4.94
CA ARG A 56 -2.87 14.13 -4.98
C ARG A 56 -1.70 15.03 -5.34
N SER A 57 -0.59 14.84 -4.62
CA SER A 57 0.70 15.46 -4.95
C SER A 57 1.80 14.45 -4.70
N TRP A 58 2.46 13.98 -5.78
CA TRP A 58 3.58 13.05 -5.67
C TRP A 58 4.77 13.72 -5.02
N ARG A 59 5.42 13.01 -4.08
CA ARG A 59 6.71 13.40 -3.49
C ARG A 59 7.71 12.27 -3.63
N PRO A 60 8.94 12.56 -4.09
CA PRO A 60 10.01 11.57 -4.09
C PRO A 60 10.38 11.19 -2.66
N TRP A 61 11.04 10.04 -2.52
CA TRP A 61 11.40 9.44 -1.24
C TRP A 61 11.99 10.43 -0.23
N GLU A 62 12.93 11.26 -0.66
CA GLU A 62 13.66 12.22 0.19
C GLU A 62 12.78 13.36 0.70
N GLN A 63 11.62 13.58 0.09
CA GLN A 63 10.65 14.61 0.47
C GLN A 63 9.50 14.08 1.32
N ILE A 64 9.60 12.85 1.80
CA ILE A 64 8.65 12.25 2.74
C ILE A 64 9.37 12.01 4.06
N SER A 65 8.74 12.41 5.18
CA SER A 65 9.27 12.23 6.53
C SER A 65 9.62 10.78 6.82
N ASP A 66 10.78 10.52 7.41
CA ASP A 66 11.19 9.19 7.86
C ASP A 66 10.26 8.66 8.95
N GLU A 67 9.72 9.56 9.79
CA GLU A 67 8.69 9.20 10.76
C GLU A 67 7.42 8.61 10.11
N LEU A 68 6.99 9.12 8.94
CA LEU A 68 5.83 8.57 8.23
C LEU A 68 6.15 7.19 7.62
N LYS A 69 7.32 7.03 7.04
CA LYS A 69 7.79 5.75 6.48
C LYS A 69 7.79 4.66 7.55
N VAL A 70 8.38 4.95 8.71
CA VAL A 70 8.43 4.02 9.84
C VAL A 70 7.05 3.79 10.44
N ALA A 71 6.21 4.84 10.58
CA ALA A 71 4.85 4.70 11.13
C ALA A 71 3.99 3.77 10.28
N VAL A 72 4.07 3.87 8.96
CA VAL A 72 3.32 2.99 8.04
C VAL A 72 3.79 1.55 8.16
N MET A 73 5.09 1.29 8.14
CA MET A 73 5.60 -0.06 8.34
C MET A 73 5.22 -0.61 9.71
N ALA A 74 5.34 0.19 10.77
CA ALA A 74 4.97 -0.20 12.13
C ALA A 74 3.48 -0.53 12.29
N GLY A 75 2.61 0.16 11.54
CA GLY A 75 1.17 -0.01 11.61
C GLY A 75 0.59 -1.09 10.71
N GLU A 76 1.21 -1.32 9.54
CA GLU A 76 0.68 -2.14 8.47
C GLU A 76 1.50 -3.41 8.20
N ASP A 77 2.84 -3.35 8.33
CA ASP A 77 3.71 -4.45 7.86
C ASP A 77 5.10 -4.39 8.52
N GLN A 78 5.20 -4.85 9.76
CA GLN A 78 6.44 -4.75 10.54
C GLN A 78 7.60 -5.60 9.99
N LYS A 79 7.31 -6.62 9.20
CA LYS A 79 8.31 -7.48 8.53
C LYS A 79 8.55 -7.09 7.08
N PHE A 80 8.09 -5.91 6.65
CA PHE A 80 8.19 -5.47 5.25
C PHE A 80 9.58 -5.63 4.63
N PRO A 81 10.70 -5.32 5.30
CA PRO A 81 12.03 -5.54 4.72
C PRO A 81 12.42 -7.03 4.54
N GLU A 82 11.78 -7.94 5.28
CA GLU A 82 12.22 -9.33 5.44
C GLU A 82 11.56 -10.29 4.44
N HIS A 83 10.28 -10.04 4.08
CA HIS A 83 9.53 -10.95 3.22
C HIS A 83 9.51 -10.53 1.75
N TRP A 84 9.12 -11.45 0.88
CA TRP A 84 8.97 -11.28 -0.58
C TRP A 84 7.50 -11.10 -0.97
N GLY A 85 6.86 -10.07 -0.42
CA GLY A 85 5.49 -9.69 -0.74
C GLY A 85 4.41 -10.47 0.02
N PHE A 86 4.75 -11.57 0.67
CA PHE A 86 3.84 -12.40 1.43
C PHE A 86 4.45 -12.71 2.80
N ASP A 87 3.77 -12.30 3.86
CA ASP A 87 4.10 -12.67 5.24
C ASP A 87 3.27 -13.91 5.63
N PHE A 88 3.85 -15.09 5.44
CA PHE A 88 3.18 -16.35 5.72
C PHE A 88 2.90 -16.54 7.21
N ASP A 89 3.75 -16.02 8.10
CA ASP A 89 3.53 -16.09 9.55
C ASP A 89 2.32 -15.23 9.95
N ALA A 90 2.22 -14.01 9.38
CA ALA A 90 1.07 -13.14 9.61
C ALA A 90 -0.22 -13.73 9.03
N ILE A 91 -0.16 -14.41 7.86
CA ILE A 91 -1.31 -15.10 7.26
C ILE A 91 -1.78 -16.24 8.17
N GLN A 92 -0.87 -17.06 8.67
CA GLN A 92 -1.20 -18.15 9.59
C GLN A 92 -1.79 -17.62 10.91
N ALA A 93 -1.16 -16.60 11.51
CA ALA A 93 -1.64 -15.98 12.74
C ALA A 93 -3.03 -15.34 12.58
N ALA A 94 -3.30 -14.71 11.41
CA ALA A 94 -4.61 -14.15 11.10
C ALA A 94 -5.66 -15.25 10.94
N PHE A 95 -5.33 -16.36 10.27
CA PHE A 95 -6.23 -17.50 10.09
C PHE A 95 -6.63 -18.10 11.44
N GLU A 96 -5.65 -18.39 12.31
CA GLU A 96 -5.91 -18.93 13.65
C GLU A 96 -6.73 -17.98 14.54
N HIS A 97 -6.49 -16.65 14.42
CA HIS A 97 -7.28 -15.65 15.15
C HIS A 97 -8.73 -15.62 14.68
N ASN A 98 -8.94 -15.65 13.36
CA ASN A 98 -10.28 -15.57 12.75
C ASN A 98 -11.11 -16.83 13.04
N GLU A 99 -10.47 -18.01 13.12
CA GLU A 99 -11.15 -19.27 13.51
C GLU A 99 -11.67 -19.24 14.96
N ARG A 100 -10.99 -18.50 15.85
CA ARG A 100 -11.41 -18.34 17.26
C ARG A 100 -12.58 -17.37 17.46
N GLY A 101 -13.17 -16.85 16.36
CA GLY A 101 -14.36 -15.99 16.41
C GLY A 101 -14.11 -14.54 16.84
N GLY A 102 -12.86 -14.07 16.74
CA GLY A 102 -12.49 -12.67 16.97
C GLY A 102 -12.88 -11.74 15.81
N SER A 103 -12.59 -10.46 15.95
CA SER A 103 -12.70 -9.52 14.84
C SER A 103 -11.79 -9.94 13.68
N ILE A 104 -12.29 -9.88 12.44
CA ILE A 104 -11.52 -10.30 11.25
C ILE A 104 -10.21 -9.54 11.19
N ARG A 105 -9.10 -10.26 11.32
CA ARG A 105 -7.76 -9.72 11.17
C ARG A 105 -7.27 -9.93 9.74
N GLY A 106 -6.85 -8.83 9.08
CA GLY A 106 -6.19 -8.87 7.78
C GLY A 106 -4.70 -9.21 7.93
N ALA A 107 -4.14 -9.83 6.91
CA ALA A 107 -2.70 -10.16 6.81
C ALA A 107 -2.13 -9.72 5.46
N SER A 108 -2.67 -8.66 4.85
CA SER A 108 -2.18 -8.14 3.58
C SER A 108 -0.96 -7.26 3.83
N THR A 109 0.13 -7.54 3.12
CA THR A 109 1.38 -6.77 3.18
C THR A 109 1.28 -5.45 2.41
N LEU A 110 2.23 -4.55 2.63
CA LEU A 110 2.36 -3.29 1.86
C LEU A 110 2.47 -3.56 0.36
N SER A 111 3.21 -4.59 -0.04
CA SER A 111 3.37 -4.97 -1.46
C SER A 111 2.05 -5.42 -2.09
N GLN A 112 1.23 -6.18 -1.35
CA GLN A 112 -0.11 -6.59 -1.80
C GLN A 112 -1.05 -5.40 -1.90
N GLN A 113 -0.96 -4.45 -0.96
CA GLN A 113 -1.75 -3.22 -0.99
C GLN A 113 -1.37 -2.34 -2.19
N VAL A 114 -0.06 -2.16 -2.50
CA VAL A 114 0.40 -1.46 -3.70
C VAL A 114 -0.15 -2.13 -4.96
N SER A 115 -0.02 -3.45 -5.07
CA SER A 115 -0.50 -4.21 -6.22
C SER A 115 -2.00 -4.04 -6.44
N LYS A 116 -2.79 -4.14 -5.37
CA LYS A 116 -4.23 -3.92 -5.41
C LYS A 116 -4.56 -2.48 -5.85
N ASN A 117 -4.05 -1.48 -5.13
CA ASN A 117 -4.43 -0.09 -5.34
C ASN A 117 -3.99 0.44 -6.70
N LEU A 118 -2.81 0.01 -7.19
CA LEU A 118 -2.22 0.52 -8.43
C LEU A 118 -2.83 -0.11 -9.68
N PHE A 119 -3.11 -1.43 -9.65
CA PHE A 119 -3.45 -2.20 -10.85
C PHE A 119 -4.86 -2.80 -10.86
N LEU A 120 -5.54 -2.89 -9.70
CA LEU A 120 -6.77 -3.67 -9.55
C LEU A 120 -7.90 -2.85 -8.92
N TRP A 121 -9.08 -3.42 -8.94
CA TRP A 121 -10.31 -2.86 -8.34
C TRP A 121 -10.53 -3.35 -6.90
N SER A 122 -11.43 -2.71 -6.14
CA SER A 122 -11.68 -3.01 -4.71
C SER A 122 -12.53 -4.26 -4.46
N GLY A 123 -13.21 -4.81 -5.46
CA GLY A 123 -14.11 -5.97 -5.33
C GLY A 123 -13.44 -7.20 -4.74
N ARG A 124 -14.22 -8.05 -4.05
CA ARG A 124 -13.76 -9.31 -3.46
C ARG A 124 -14.03 -10.47 -4.42
N SER A 125 -12.99 -11.01 -5.05
CA SER A 125 -13.07 -12.22 -5.87
C SER A 125 -11.76 -13.00 -5.87
N TYR A 126 -11.83 -14.31 -6.06
CA TYR A 126 -10.63 -15.16 -6.18
C TYR A 126 -9.77 -14.76 -7.39
N LEU A 127 -10.40 -14.37 -8.50
CA LEU A 127 -9.68 -13.87 -9.68
C LEU A 127 -8.86 -12.63 -9.35
N ARG A 128 -9.48 -11.63 -8.71
CA ARG A 128 -8.77 -10.42 -8.28
C ARG A 128 -7.63 -10.76 -7.32
N LYS A 129 -7.84 -11.69 -6.37
CA LYS A 129 -6.78 -12.11 -5.43
C LYS A 129 -5.63 -12.84 -6.15
N GLY A 130 -5.91 -13.61 -7.18
CA GLY A 130 -4.88 -14.20 -8.05
C GLY A 130 -4.08 -13.15 -8.82
N LEU A 131 -4.76 -12.13 -9.37
CA LEU A 131 -4.08 -11.00 -10.03
C LEU A 131 -3.27 -10.16 -9.05
N GLU A 132 -3.76 -9.95 -7.83
CA GLU A 132 -3.01 -9.26 -6.77
C GLU A 132 -1.71 -10.03 -6.45
N ALA A 133 -1.77 -11.36 -6.32
CA ALA A 133 -0.58 -12.16 -6.11
C ALA A 133 0.40 -12.08 -7.29
N TRP A 134 -0.10 -12.08 -8.53
CA TRP A 134 0.70 -11.90 -9.74
C TRP A 134 1.47 -10.58 -9.72
N PHE A 135 0.77 -9.44 -9.53
CA PHE A 135 1.41 -8.13 -9.48
C PHE A 135 2.33 -7.99 -8.27
N THR A 136 1.98 -8.56 -7.11
CA THR A 136 2.84 -8.59 -5.92
C THR A 136 4.17 -9.28 -6.22
N ALA A 137 4.13 -10.44 -6.86
CA ALA A 137 5.34 -11.13 -7.27
C ALA A 137 6.18 -10.30 -8.26
N LEU A 138 5.54 -9.67 -9.25
CA LEU A 138 6.25 -8.82 -10.22
C LEU A 138 6.93 -7.62 -9.58
N ILE A 139 6.23 -6.86 -8.71
CA ILE A 139 6.83 -5.69 -8.06
C ILE A 139 7.95 -6.12 -7.08
N GLU A 140 7.77 -7.19 -6.35
CA GLU A 140 8.80 -7.71 -5.45
C GLU A 140 10.05 -8.20 -6.18
N LEU A 141 9.90 -8.83 -7.34
CA LEU A 141 11.02 -9.26 -8.17
C LEU A 141 11.77 -8.11 -8.84
N THR A 142 11.08 -7.00 -9.10
CA THR A 142 11.64 -5.95 -9.96
C THR A 142 11.91 -4.64 -9.24
N TRP A 143 11.17 -4.29 -8.16
CA TRP A 143 11.33 -3.03 -7.45
C TRP A 143 12.13 -3.20 -6.15
N PRO A 144 13.01 -2.26 -5.76
CA PRO A 144 13.55 -2.24 -4.41
C PRO A 144 12.44 -1.94 -3.38
N LYS A 145 12.58 -2.40 -2.15
CA LYS A 145 11.63 -2.16 -1.05
C LYS A 145 11.34 -0.67 -0.85
N GLN A 146 12.36 0.16 -0.94
CA GLN A 146 12.24 1.61 -0.91
C GLN A 146 11.23 2.11 -1.96
N ARG A 147 11.30 1.62 -3.20
CA ARG A 147 10.37 2.03 -4.26
C ARG A 147 8.94 1.56 -4.01
N ILE A 148 8.78 0.35 -3.49
CA ILE A 148 7.44 -0.16 -3.12
C ILE A 148 6.81 0.75 -2.07
N LEU A 149 7.54 1.10 -1.00
CA LEU A 149 7.05 1.98 0.05
C LEU A 149 6.83 3.41 -0.45
N GLU A 150 7.71 3.95 -1.31
CA GLU A 150 7.53 5.26 -1.93
C GLU A 150 6.22 5.32 -2.75
N VAL A 151 5.96 4.31 -3.57
CA VAL A 151 4.71 4.22 -4.36
C VAL A 151 3.51 4.07 -3.43
N TYR A 152 3.60 3.26 -2.39
CA TYR A 152 2.55 3.12 -1.38
C TYR A 152 2.17 4.47 -0.79
N LEU A 153 3.14 5.18 -0.23
CA LEU A 153 2.96 6.47 0.45
C LEU A 153 2.38 7.54 -0.46
N ASN A 154 2.61 7.46 -1.78
CA ASN A 154 2.10 8.39 -2.77
C ASN A 154 0.78 7.97 -3.43
N SER A 155 0.24 6.78 -3.12
CA SER A 155 -0.92 6.22 -3.82
C SER A 155 -2.04 5.71 -2.93
N VAL A 156 -1.80 5.53 -1.63
CA VAL A 156 -2.85 5.12 -0.69
C VAL A 156 -3.78 6.29 -0.37
N GLU A 157 -5.06 5.99 -0.16
CA GLU A 157 -6.07 6.95 0.32
C GLU A 157 -5.89 7.16 1.82
N TRP A 158 -5.85 8.43 2.28
CA TRP A 158 -5.63 8.83 3.67
C TRP A 158 -6.84 9.51 4.30
N ASP A 159 -7.74 10.01 3.48
CA ASP A 159 -9.05 10.56 3.79
C ASP A 159 -9.89 10.48 2.51
N ASP A 160 -11.18 10.76 2.56
CA ASP A 160 -12.06 10.68 1.41
C ASP A 160 -11.56 11.56 0.25
N GLY A 161 -11.10 10.91 -0.84
CA GLY A 161 -10.50 11.57 -2.00
C GLY A 161 -9.10 12.14 -1.81
N VAL A 162 -8.46 11.95 -0.66
CA VAL A 162 -7.11 12.47 -0.36
C VAL A 162 -6.09 11.36 -0.52
N PHE A 163 -5.27 11.45 -1.57
CA PHE A 163 -4.30 10.44 -1.96
C PHE A 163 -2.85 10.92 -1.82
N GLY A 164 -2.02 10.09 -1.20
CA GLY A 164 -0.60 10.35 -1.03
C GLY A 164 -0.24 11.23 0.15
N ALA A 165 0.98 11.04 0.63
CA ALA A 165 1.49 11.62 1.87
C ALA A 165 1.46 13.15 1.90
N GLU A 166 1.77 13.83 0.79
CA GLU A 166 1.76 15.30 0.75
C GLU A 166 0.35 15.86 0.86
N ALA A 167 -0.60 15.28 0.10
CA ALA A 167 -1.99 15.72 0.20
C ALA A 167 -2.54 15.49 1.60
N ALA A 168 -2.26 14.33 2.20
CA ALA A 168 -2.68 13.99 3.56
C ALA A 168 -2.07 14.93 4.62
N ALA A 169 -0.76 15.21 4.52
CA ALA A 169 -0.08 16.12 5.45
C ALA A 169 -0.65 17.54 5.39
N ARG A 170 -0.92 18.04 4.17
CA ARG A 170 -1.56 19.34 3.97
C ARG A 170 -3.00 19.36 4.46
N HIS A 171 -3.78 18.34 4.12
CA HIS A 171 -5.19 18.25 4.47
C HIS A 171 -5.40 18.20 6.00
N HIS A 172 -4.70 17.30 6.69
CA HIS A 172 -4.92 17.10 8.11
C HIS A 172 -4.18 18.06 9.02
N PHE A 173 -2.98 18.55 8.62
CA PHE A 173 -2.08 19.26 9.54
C PHE A 173 -1.51 20.56 8.97
N GLY A 174 -1.77 20.92 7.71
CA GLY A 174 -1.27 22.14 7.09
C GLY A 174 0.25 22.14 6.86
N VAL A 175 0.93 20.98 7.00
CA VAL A 175 2.38 20.84 6.83
C VAL A 175 2.72 20.07 5.56
N SER A 176 4.01 20.09 5.14
CA SER A 176 4.46 19.23 4.05
C SER A 176 4.66 17.77 4.54
N ALA A 177 4.69 16.82 3.60
CA ALA A 177 5.02 15.42 3.93
C ALA A 177 6.38 15.26 4.60
N ALA A 178 7.36 16.09 4.25
CA ALA A 178 8.69 16.13 4.88
C ALA A 178 8.65 16.68 6.31
N GLY A 179 7.70 17.55 6.62
CA GLY A 179 7.57 18.21 7.93
C GLY A 179 6.70 17.45 8.94
N LEU A 180 6.21 16.25 8.62
CA LEU A 180 5.41 15.46 9.54
C LEU A 180 6.21 15.04 10.77
N SER A 181 5.71 15.40 11.95
CA SER A 181 6.24 14.92 13.23
C SER A 181 5.84 13.46 13.47
N ARG A 182 6.54 12.78 14.38
CA ARG A 182 6.23 11.41 14.81
C ARG A 182 4.78 11.22 15.26
N GLN A 183 4.22 12.21 15.96
CA GLN A 183 2.81 12.17 16.38
C GLN A 183 1.88 12.24 15.18
N GLN A 184 2.09 13.17 14.24
CA GLN A 184 1.29 13.34 13.04
C GLN A 184 1.41 12.11 12.12
N ALA A 185 2.61 11.60 11.92
CA ALA A 185 2.88 10.38 11.16
C ALA A 185 2.12 9.17 11.71
N SER A 186 2.13 8.99 13.05
CA SER A 186 1.41 7.88 13.69
C SER A 186 -0.12 8.02 13.59
N LEU A 187 -0.65 9.24 13.57
CA LEU A 187 -2.08 9.50 13.36
C LEU A 187 -2.49 9.18 11.93
N LEU A 188 -1.69 9.59 10.93
CA LEU A 188 -1.92 9.20 9.53
C LEU A 188 -1.89 7.67 9.39
N ALA A 189 -0.86 6.99 9.89
CA ALA A 189 -0.80 5.54 9.82
C ALA A 189 -1.97 4.85 10.54
N ALA A 190 -2.52 5.48 11.58
CA ALA A 190 -3.64 4.93 12.33
C ALA A 190 -4.96 4.93 11.56
N VAL A 191 -5.18 5.82 10.60
CA VAL A 191 -6.43 5.92 9.82
C VAL A 191 -6.45 5.00 8.58
N LEU A 192 -5.31 4.45 8.16
CA LEU A 192 -5.20 3.62 6.94
C LEU A 192 -6.19 2.45 6.83
N PRO A 193 -6.59 1.77 7.93
CA PRO A 193 -7.56 0.69 7.80
C PRO A 193 -8.96 1.13 7.38
N ASN A 194 -9.34 2.38 7.66
CA ASN A 194 -10.63 2.95 7.28
C ASN A 194 -10.53 4.46 7.05
N PRO A 195 -9.79 4.91 6.00
CA PRO A 195 -9.44 6.32 5.82
C PRO A 195 -10.63 7.23 5.50
N ARG A 196 -11.73 6.67 4.99
CA ARG A 196 -12.93 7.43 4.65
C ARG A 196 -13.81 7.78 5.86
N GLU A 197 -13.64 7.05 6.96
CA GLU A 197 -14.43 7.22 8.20
C GLU A 197 -13.61 7.79 9.34
N TRP A 198 -12.29 7.63 9.30
CA TRP A 198 -11.41 8.02 10.39
C TRP A 198 -10.59 9.26 10.03
N SER A 199 -10.59 10.25 10.91
CA SER A 199 -9.82 11.47 10.70
C SER A 199 -8.53 11.49 11.54
N ALA A 200 -7.41 11.86 10.88
CA ALA A 200 -6.14 12.03 11.57
C ALA A 200 -6.05 13.37 12.32
N SER A 201 -6.75 14.42 11.84
CA SER A 201 -6.81 15.73 12.50
C SER A 201 -7.82 15.78 13.65
N HIS A 202 -8.87 14.94 13.60
CA HIS A 202 -9.90 14.83 14.65
C HIS A 202 -10.03 13.36 15.10
N PRO A 203 -8.97 12.80 15.72
CA PRO A 203 -8.92 11.38 16.01
C PRO A 203 -9.94 11.00 17.09
N SER A 204 -10.72 9.96 16.81
CA SER A 204 -11.52 9.32 17.85
C SER A 204 -10.62 8.68 18.93
N THR A 205 -11.19 8.32 20.08
CA THR A 205 -10.45 7.61 21.14
C THR A 205 -9.77 6.34 20.62
N TYR A 206 -10.40 5.63 19.67
CA TYR A 206 -9.81 4.45 19.05
C TYR A 206 -8.60 4.80 18.19
N VAL A 207 -8.72 5.79 17.30
CA VAL A 207 -7.62 6.25 16.41
C VAL A 207 -6.45 6.77 17.23
N ALA A 208 -6.72 7.57 18.28
CA ALA A 208 -5.68 8.09 19.18
C ALA A 208 -4.92 6.96 19.90
N ARG A 209 -5.63 5.92 20.37
CA ARG A 209 -5.04 4.73 21.01
C ARG A 209 -4.20 3.94 20.01
N ARG A 210 -4.72 3.70 18.79
CA ARG A 210 -3.98 3.02 17.70
C ARG A 210 -2.71 3.80 17.35
N ALA A 211 -2.78 5.12 17.22
CA ALA A 211 -1.61 5.97 16.98
C ALA A 211 -0.57 5.86 18.12
N GLY A 212 -1.04 5.80 19.36
CA GLY A 212 -0.17 5.53 20.51
C GLY A 212 0.57 4.19 20.42
N TRP A 213 -0.16 3.13 20.05
CA TRP A 213 0.43 1.82 19.82
C TRP A 213 1.44 1.85 18.67
N ILE A 214 1.10 2.50 17.54
CA ILE A 214 2.04 2.65 16.40
C ILE A 214 3.33 3.34 16.84
N ARG A 215 3.27 4.44 17.62
CA ARG A 215 4.48 5.11 18.14
C ARG A 215 5.34 4.20 19.00
N GLN A 216 4.73 3.33 19.78
CA GLN A 216 5.46 2.31 20.55
C GLN A 216 6.16 1.31 19.61
N GLN A 217 5.46 0.83 18.58
CA GLN A 217 6.05 -0.06 17.58
C GLN A 217 7.20 0.60 16.82
N MET A 218 7.05 1.87 16.40
CA MET A 218 8.12 2.65 15.77
C MET A 218 9.41 2.68 16.64
N SER A 219 9.26 2.81 17.96
CA SER A 219 10.40 2.78 18.87
C SER A 219 11.03 1.39 18.98
N GLN A 220 10.21 0.33 18.96
CA GLN A 220 10.70 -1.06 19.03
C GLN A 220 11.41 -1.48 17.74
N LEU A 221 11.00 -0.96 16.60
CA LEU A 221 11.67 -1.20 15.31
C LEU A 221 13.01 -0.46 15.16
N GLY A 222 13.34 0.49 16.06
CA GLY A 222 14.59 1.25 16.00
C GLY A 222 14.48 2.57 15.21
N GLY A 223 13.26 3.03 14.89
CA GLY A 223 13.04 4.32 14.22
C GLY A 223 13.74 4.41 12.86
N ASP A 224 14.51 5.49 12.64
CA ASP A 224 15.16 5.77 11.36
C ASP A 224 16.22 4.71 10.98
N GLU A 225 16.83 4.03 11.96
CA GLU A 225 17.80 2.96 11.70
C GLU A 225 17.14 1.78 10.97
N TYR A 226 15.85 1.54 11.20
CA TYR A 226 15.08 0.51 10.51
C TYR A 226 14.97 0.78 8.99
N LEU A 227 14.95 2.05 8.57
CA LEU A 227 14.93 2.42 7.15
C LEU A 227 16.22 2.05 6.41
N SER A 228 17.36 2.04 7.11
CA SER A 228 18.63 1.62 6.51
C SER A 228 18.61 0.17 6.05
N GLY A 229 17.81 -0.67 6.72
CA GLY A 229 17.57 -2.06 6.35
C GLY A 229 16.86 -2.25 5.01
N LEU A 230 16.06 -1.26 4.55
CA LEU A 230 15.34 -1.36 3.27
C LEU A 230 16.30 -1.45 2.06
N ASN A 231 17.46 -0.81 2.13
CA ASN A 231 18.45 -0.83 1.06
C ASN A 231 19.35 -2.08 1.12
N ASN A 232 19.52 -2.67 2.30
CA ASN A 232 20.39 -3.84 2.52
C ASN A 232 19.62 -5.19 2.46
N SER A 233 18.31 -5.16 2.50
CA SER A 233 17.45 -6.35 2.69
C SER A 233 17.36 -7.27 1.47
N ARG A 234 17.92 -6.90 0.31
CA ARG A 234 17.85 -7.75 -0.89
C ARG A 234 19.21 -8.27 -1.35
N LYS A 235 19.70 -9.28 -0.69
CA LYS A 235 20.36 -10.34 -1.47
C LYS A 235 19.23 -11.16 -2.07
N ALA A 236 19.07 -11.07 -3.40
CA ALA A 236 18.11 -11.91 -4.11
C ALA A 236 18.34 -13.38 -3.70
N PRO A 237 17.29 -14.20 -3.48
CA PRO A 237 17.45 -15.60 -3.08
C PRO A 237 18.31 -16.43 -4.06
N TRP A 238 18.53 -15.91 -5.27
CA TRP A 238 19.37 -16.49 -6.32
C TRP A 238 20.71 -15.76 -6.53
N ALA A 239 21.05 -14.73 -5.77
CA ALA A 239 22.36 -14.10 -5.76
C ALA A 239 23.25 -14.84 -4.75
N LEU A 240 23.75 -16.01 -5.18
CA LEU A 240 24.86 -16.73 -4.55
C LEU A 240 26.17 -16.01 -4.84
#